data_4c3ed950e2f123dedad255933bf92b85
#
_entry.id   4c3ed950e2f123dedad255933bf92b85
#
_cell.length_a   1.000
_cell.length_b   1.000
_cell.length_c   1.000
_cell.angle_alpha   90.00
_cell.angle_beta   90.00
_cell.angle_gamma   90.00
#
_symmetry.space_group_name_H-M   'P 1'
#
loop_
_entity.id
_entity.type
_entity.pdbx_description
1 polymer ?
#
loop_
_entity_poly.entity_id
_entity_poly.type
_entity_poly.pdbx_seq_one_letter_code
_entity_poly.pdbx_strand_id
1 'polypeptide(L)'
;MSELHIAPATRADVPAILEMIHGLAEFEQLEHLCVASEDDIERALFGDQAAVEVVLAWEGDKTAGFALFFHNFSTFLGRRGLYLEDLFVRPAFRRRGYGRALLVHLARLAVERGCGRFEWTVLDWNAQAIGFYELLGAQILPEWRITRVTGAALAALAAQPLLPGKG
;
A
#
# COMPACT_ATOMS: atom_id res chain seq x y z
N MET A 1 -23.22 6.19 -17.83
CA MET A 1 -22.33 5.62 -16.77
C MET A 1 -21.14 6.52 -16.66
N SER A 2 -20.80 6.93 -15.45
CA SER A 2 -19.59 7.73 -15.24
C SER A 2 -18.37 6.86 -15.54
N GLU A 3 -17.46 7.38 -16.34
CA GLU A 3 -16.24 6.66 -16.74
C GLU A 3 -15.25 6.59 -15.56
N LEU A 4 -14.59 5.44 -15.40
CA LEU A 4 -13.51 5.29 -14.43
C LEU A 4 -12.32 6.16 -14.85
N HIS A 5 -11.84 6.99 -13.94
CA HIS A 5 -10.63 7.77 -14.09
C HIS A 5 -9.65 7.46 -12.95
N ILE A 6 -8.36 7.27 -13.26
CA ILE A 6 -7.31 7.08 -12.25
C ILE A 6 -6.30 8.21 -12.39
N ALA A 7 -6.05 8.91 -11.30
CA ALA A 7 -5.13 10.04 -11.27
C ALA A 7 -4.31 10.07 -9.96
N PRO A 8 -3.11 10.68 -9.97
CA PRO A 8 -2.38 10.98 -8.74
C PRO A 8 -3.21 11.84 -7.80
N ALA A 9 -3.08 11.57 -6.50
CA ALA A 9 -3.73 12.36 -5.48
C ALA A 9 -3.16 13.77 -5.40
N THR A 10 -4.00 14.71 -4.97
CA THR A 10 -3.64 16.09 -4.63
C THR A 10 -3.79 16.33 -3.13
N ARG A 11 -3.30 17.48 -2.62
CA ARG A 11 -3.48 17.85 -1.20
C ARG A 11 -4.94 17.89 -0.78
N ALA A 12 -5.84 18.28 -1.67
CA ALA A 12 -7.26 18.33 -1.40
C ALA A 12 -7.90 16.96 -1.15
N ASP A 13 -7.23 15.89 -1.58
CA ASP A 13 -7.73 14.52 -1.46
C ASP A 13 -7.34 13.85 -0.13
N VAL A 14 -6.49 14.46 0.69
CA VAL A 14 -6.00 13.88 1.95
C VAL A 14 -7.12 13.41 2.88
N PRO A 15 -8.20 14.18 3.12
CA PRO A 15 -9.31 13.71 3.94
C PRO A 15 -9.96 12.43 3.39
N ALA A 16 -10.18 12.36 2.08
CA ALA A 16 -10.76 11.18 1.43
C ALA A 16 -9.83 9.95 1.49
N ILE A 17 -8.52 10.18 1.38
CA ILE A 17 -7.51 9.12 1.53
C ILE A 17 -7.54 8.56 2.94
N LEU A 18 -7.52 9.42 3.97
CA LEU A 18 -7.57 8.98 5.37
C LEU A 18 -8.86 8.22 5.68
N GLU A 19 -10.00 8.69 5.17
CA GLU A 19 -11.27 7.98 5.30
C GLU A 19 -11.20 6.56 4.69
N MET A 20 -10.56 6.41 3.54
CA MET A 20 -10.41 5.11 2.89
C MET A 20 -9.39 4.21 3.61
N ILE A 21 -8.34 4.78 4.23
CA ILE A 21 -7.42 4.04 5.10
C ILE A 21 -8.18 3.48 6.31
N HIS A 22 -9.04 4.27 6.95
CA HIS A 22 -9.91 3.76 8.03
C HIS A 22 -10.85 2.67 7.54
N GLY A 23 -11.44 2.81 6.35
CA GLY A 23 -12.27 1.76 5.75
C GLY A 23 -11.52 0.46 5.48
N LEU A 24 -10.26 0.53 5.09
CA LEU A 24 -9.40 -0.64 4.94
C LEU A 24 -9.08 -1.28 6.30
N ALA A 25 -8.73 -0.47 7.31
CA ALA A 25 -8.46 -0.95 8.66
C ALA A 25 -9.68 -1.67 9.27
N GLU A 26 -10.87 -1.14 9.06
CA GLU A 26 -12.13 -1.77 9.46
C GLU A 26 -12.32 -3.13 8.75
N PHE A 27 -12.13 -3.18 7.44
CA PHE A 27 -12.22 -4.42 6.68
C PHE A 27 -11.25 -5.50 7.17
N GLU A 28 -10.03 -5.10 7.52
CA GLU A 28 -8.98 -5.98 8.04
C GLU A 28 -9.10 -6.26 9.54
N GLN A 29 -10.06 -5.65 10.24
CA GLN A 29 -10.27 -5.74 11.70
C GLN A 29 -9.06 -5.23 12.51
N LEU A 30 -8.42 -4.19 12.02
CA LEU A 30 -7.20 -3.58 12.56
C LEU A 30 -7.36 -2.09 12.90
N GLU A 31 -8.60 -1.62 13.12
CA GLU A 31 -8.92 -0.20 13.39
C GLU A 31 -8.11 0.34 14.57
N HIS A 32 -7.88 -0.49 15.59
CA HIS A 32 -7.11 -0.12 16.78
C HIS A 32 -5.63 0.20 16.49
N LEU A 33 -5.11 -0.18 15.33
CA LEU A 33 -3.77 0.13 14.88
C LEU A 33 -3.71 1.39 14.00
N CYS A 34 -4.85 1.88 13.53
CA CYS A 34 -4.94 3.02 12.62
C CYS A 34 -4.95 4.33 13.42
N VAL A 35 -3.78 4.92 13.64
CA VAL A 35 -3.58 6.14 14.43
C VAL A 35 -3.12 7.35 13.61
N ALA A 36 -2.95 7.18 12.29
CA ALA A 36 -2.50 8.24 11.40
C ALA A 36 -3.50 9.39 11.33
N SER A 37 -2.98 10.61 11.28
CA SER A 37 -3.74 11.85 11.08
C SER A 37 -3.65 12.33 9.63
N GLU A 38 -4.50 13.32 9.27
CA GLU A 38 -4.40 14.00 7.98
C GLU A 38 -3.03 14.65 7.79
N ASP A 39 -2.48 15.27 8.84
CA ASP A 39 -1.13 15.88 8.80
C ASP A 39 -0.05 14.85 8.51
N ASP A 40 -0.16 13.63 9.03
CA ASP A 40 0.78 12.55 8.75
C ASP A 40 0.73 12.14 7.29
N ILE A 41 -0.48 11.98 6.75
CA ILE A 41 -0.68 11.62 5.34
C ILE A 41 -0.23 12.75 4.41
N GLU A 42 -0.55 14.01 4.75
CA GLU A 42 -0.12 15.15 3.95
C GLU A 42 1.41 15.26 3.89
N ARG A 43 2.09 15.11 5.02
CA ARG A 43 3.57 15.13 5.05
C ARG A 43 4.18 13.97 4.28
N ALA A 44 3.59 12.77 4.38
CA ALA A 44 4.10 11.59 3.69
C ALA A 44 3.98 11.68 2.16
N LEU A 45 2.92 12.35 1.67
CA LEU A 45 2.64 12.49 0.24
C LEU A 45 3.28 13.74 -0.39
N PHE A 46 3.28 14.87 0.34
CA PHE A 46 3.55 16.19 -0.22
C PHE A 46 4.60 17.00 0.56
N GLY A 47 5.17 16.45 1.62
CA GLY A 47 6.23 17.08 2.39
C GLY A 47 7.57 17.07 1.66
N ASP A 48 8.57 17.75 2.21
CA ASP A 48 9.92 17.86 1.63
C ASP A 48 10.62 16.51 1.46
N GLN A 49 10.23 15.52 2.26
CA GLN A 49 10.71 14.14 2.19
C GLN A 49 9.52 13.19 1.94
N ALA A 50 8.78 13.44 0.87
CA ALA A 50 7.68 12.58 0.48
C ALA A 50 8.17 11.13 0.31
N ALA A 51 7.58 10.21 1.07
CA ALA A 51 8.01 8.81 1.15
C ALA A 51 7.12 7.88 0.33
N VAL A 52 5.89 8.28 0.04
CA VAL A 52 4.85 7.47 -0.60
C VAL A 52 4.10 8.26 -1.67
N GLU A 53 3.44 7.53 -2.53
CA GLU A 53 2.57 8.08 -3.57
C GLU A 53 1.17 7.46 -3.46
N VAL A 54 0.15 8.19 -3.87
CA VAL A 54 -1.21 7.69 -3.95
C VAL A 54 -1.80 7.99 -5.31
N VAL A 55 -2.48 7.01 -5.88
CA VAL A 55 -3.40 7.19 -7.00
C VAL A 55 -4.83 6.92 -6.54
N LEU A 56 -5.76 7.71 -7.05
CA LEU A 56 -7.19 7.61 -6.76
C LEU A 56 -7.94 7.12 -7.97
N ALA A 57 -8.87 6.21 -7.75
CA ALA A 57 -9.89 5.82 -8.73
C ALA A 57 -11.14 6.68 -8.51
N TRP A 58 -11.60 7.34 -9.56
CA TRP A 58 -12.76 8.21 -9.56
C TRP A 58 -13.87 7.65 -10.44
N GLU A 59 -15.11 7.77 -10.01
CA GLU A 59 -16.30 7.61 -10.83
C GLU A 59 -17.06 8.95 -10.83
N GLY A 60 -16.92 9.70 -11.92
CA GLY A 60 -17.37 11.09 -11.95
C GLY A 60 -16.61 11.96 -10.94
N ASP A 61 -17.31 12.55 -10.00
CA ASP A 61 -16.78 13.41 -8.92
C ASP A 61 -16.51 12.66 -7.59
N LYS A 62 -16.73 11.35 -7.57
CA LYS A 62 -16.62 10.52 -6.36
C LYS A 62 -15.36 9.67 -6.37
N THR A 63 -14.61 9.69 -5.26
CA THR A 63 -13.53 8.76 -5.03
C THR A 63 -14.08 7.36 -4.81
N ALA A 64 -13.75 6.43 -5.68
CA ALA A 64 -14.19 5.04 -5.61
C ALA A 64 -13.21 4.13 -4.88
N GLY A 65 -11.92 4.47 -4.91
CA GLY A 65 -10.86 3.71 -4.27
C GLY A 65 -9.51 4.39 -4.36
N PHE A 66 -8.52 3.82 -3.71
CA PHE A 66 -7.15 4.32 -3.73
C PHE A 66 -6.13 3.18 -3.74
N ALA A 67 -4.92 3.50 -4.16
CA ALA A 67 -3.73 2.71 -3.96
C ALA A 67 -2.60 3.59 -3.46
N LEU A 68 -1.98 3.20 -2.33
CA LEU A 68 -0.80 3.85 -1.76
C LEU A 68 0.40 2.95 -1.97
N PHE A 69 1.48 3.50 -2.51
CA PHE A 69 2.66 2.73 -2.89
C PHE A 69 3.95 3.52 -2.73
N PHE A 70 5.06 2.81 -2.74
CA PHE A 70 6.41 3.36 -2.70
C PHE A 70 7.38 2.43 -3.44
N HIS A 71 8.64 2.82 -3.56
CA HIS A 71 9.65 1.97 -4.18
C HIS A 71 10.49 1.27 -3.11
N ASN A 72 10.60 -0.05 -3.23
CA ASN A 72 11.64 -0.83 -2.57
C ASN A 72 12.77 -1.15 -3.57
N PHE A 73 13.70 -2.00 -3.21
CA PHE A 73 14.84 -2.32 -4.06
C PHE A 73 15.17 -3.81 -3.98
N SER A 74 15.41 -4.43 -5.13
CA SER A 74 15.94 -5.78 -5.22
C SER A 74 17.43 -5.74 -5.50
N THR A 75 18.24 -6.15 -4.54
CA THR A 75 19.70 -6.26 -4.73
C THR A 75 20.07 -7.32 -5.76
N PHE A 76 19.27 -8.38 -5.88
CA PHE A 76 19.53 -9.46 -6.83
C PHE A 76 19.25 -9.05 -8.28
N LEU A 77 18.20 -8.23 -8.48
CA LEU A 77 17.89 -7.69 -9.81
C LEU A 77 18.67 -6.40 -10.11
N GLY A 78 19.25 -5.74 -9.10
CA GLY A 78 19.89 -4.42 -9.25
C GLY A 78 18.90 -3.32 -9.66
N ARG A 79 17.64 -3.48 -9.30
CA ARG A 79 16.54 -2.56 -9.68
C ARG A 79 15.61 -2.30 -8.53
N ARG A 80 15.01 -1.10 -8.53
CA ARG A 80 13.90 -0.82 -7.64
C ARG A 80 12.67 -1.68 -7.99
N GLY A 81 11.85 -1.93 -7.00
CA GLY A 81 10.53 -2.50 -7.15
C GLY A 81 9.45 -1.46 -6.88
N LEU A 82 8.23 -1.71 -7.29
CA LEU A 82 7.07 -0.98 -6.82
C LEU A 82 6.41 -1.83 -5.73
N TYR A 83 6.24 -1.24 -4.54
CA TYR A 83 5.60 -1.89 -3.41
C TYR A 83 4.27 -1.21 -3.09
N LEU A 84 3.21 -1.98 -3.19
CA LEU A 84 1.87 -1.53 -2.87
C LEU A 84 1.61 -1.77 -1.38
N GLU A 85 1.47 -0.70 -0.61
CA GLU A 85 1.14 -0.77 0.82
C GLU A 85 -0.35 -1.02 1.02
N ASP A 86 -1.20 -0.20 0.42
CA ASP A 86 -2.65 -0.26 0.59
C ASP A 86 -3.38 -0.23 -0.74
N LEU A 87 -4.39 -1.09 -0.88
CA LEU A 87 -5.37 -1.10 -1.96
C LEU A 87 -6.76 -1.22 -1.37
N PHE A 88 -7.61 -0.24 -1.63
CA PHE A 88 -8.98 -0.24 -1.14
C PHE A 88 -9.96 0.30 -2.18
N VAL A 89 -11.11 -0.36 -2.29
CA VAL A 89 -12.26 0.12 -3.06
C VAL A 89 -13.44 0.22 -2.11
N ARG A 90 -14.06 1.39 -2.05
CA ARG A 90 -15.24 1.65 -1.22
C ARG A 90 -16.34 0.61 -1.50
N PRO A 91 -17.06 0.13 -0.49
CA PRO A 91 -18.09 -0.92 -0.67
C PRO A 91 -19.08 -0.64 -1.80
N ALA A 92 -19.54 0.61 -1.94
CA ALA A 92 -20.49 1.02 -2.98
C ALA A 92 -19.96 0.87 -4.42
N PHE A 93 -18.65 0.77 -4.61
CA PHE A 93 -17.98 0.68 -5.91
C PHE A 93 -17.35 -0.67 -6.19
N ARG A 94 -17.51 -1.65 -5.28
CA ARG A 94 -16.96 -3.00 -5.45
C ARG A 94 -17.66 -3.76 -6.58
N ARG A 95 -16.98 -4.81 -7.08
CA ARG A 95 -17.45 -5.68 -8.18
C ARG A 95 -17.63 -4.97 -9.53
N ARG A 96 -17.01 -3.78 -9.67
CA ARG A 96 -17.00 -3.02 -10.93
C ARG A 96 -15.62 -3.00 -11.60
N GLY A 97 -14.68 -3.81 -11.12
CA GLY A 97 -13.33 -3.92 -11.69
C GLY A 97 -12.34 -2.85 -11.26
N TYR A 98 -12.68 -1.96 -10.31
CA TYR A 98 -11.83 -0.83 -9.93
C TYR A 98 -10.54 -1.26 -9.21
N GLY A 99 -10.61 -2.30 -8.37
CA GLY A 99 -9.40 -2.87 -7.77
C GLY A 99 -8.43 -3.42 -8.83
N ARG A 100 -8.98 -4.13 -9.83
CA ARG A 100 -8.18 -4.59 -10.97
C ARG A 100 -7.59 -3.41 -11.75
N ALA A 101 -8.36 -2.37 -11.99
CA ALA A 101 -7.90 -1.20 -12.73
C ALA A 101 -6.75 -0.48 -12.01
N LEU A 102 -6.82 -0.32 -10.69
CA LEU A 102 -5.73 0.22 -9.87
C LEU A 102 -4.47 -0.65 -9.97
N LEU A 103 -4.59 -1.98 -9.86
CA LEU A 103 -3.44 -2.89 -10.00
C LEU A 103 -2.83 -2.82 -11.41
N VAL A 104 -3.64 -2.79 -12.45
CA VAL A 104 -3.17 -2.65 -13.84
C VAL A 104 -2.47 -1.30 -14.04
N HIS A 105 -3.00 -0.23 -13.47
CA HIS A 105 -2.37 1.10 -13.52
C HIS A 105 -0.99 1.07 -12.86
N LEU A 106 -0.88 0.50 -11.66
CA LEU A 106 0.40 0.39 -10.96
C LEU A 106 1.39 -0.55 -11.67
N ALA A 107 0.92 -1.63 -12.27
CA ALA A 107 1.77 -2.52 -13.08
C ALA A 107 2.36 -1.78 -14.29
N ARG A 108 1.56 -0.97 -14.99
CA ARG A 108 2.04 -0.11 -16.08
C ARG A 108 3.08 0.89 -15.59
N LEU A 109 2.81 1.54 -14.46
CA LEU A 109 3.74 2.48 -13.83
C LEU A 109 5.06 1.80 -13.43
N ALA A 110 4.99 0.58 -12.88
CA ALA A 110 6.17 -0.21 -12.54
C ALA A 110 7.03 -0.51 -13.77
N VAL A 111 6.41 -0.93 -14.88
CA VAL A 111 7.12 -1.18 -16.15
C VAL A 111 7.72 0.12 -16.70
N GLU A 112 6.97 1.20 -16.75
CA GLU A 112 7.40 2.51 -17.21
C GLU A 112 8.60 3.04 -16.42
N ARG A 113 8.60 2.83 -15.10
CA ARG A 113 9.69 3.23 -14.20
C ARG A 113 10.88 2.26 -14.17
N GLY A 114 10.87 1.17 -14.95
CA GLY A 114 11.94 0.17 -15.00
C GLY A 114 12.04 -0.67 -13.73
N CYS A 115 10.96 -0.82 -12.96
CA CYS A 115 10.93 -1.67 -11.78
C CYS A 115 11.11 -3.15 -12.16
N GLY A 116 11.88 -3.88 -11.39
CA GLY A 116 12.12 -5.32 -11.62
C GLY A 116 11.04 -6.23 -11.05
N ARG A 117 10.20 -5.70 -10.16
CA ARG A 117 9.09 -6.43 -9.53
C ARG A 117 8.01 -5.48 -9.01
N PHE A 118 6.83 -6.03 -8.83
CA PHE A 118 5.67 -5.36 -8.20
C PHE A 118 5.14 -6.28 -7.11
N GLU A 119 5.13 -5.82 -5.86
CA GLU A 119 4.86 -6.64 -4.67
C GLU A 119 3.86 -5.97 -3.75
N TRP A 120 3.13 -6.80 -3.02
CA TRP A 120 2.26 -6.42 -1.89
C TRP A 120 2.07 -7.61 -0.96
N THR A 121 1.49 -7.37 0.21
CA THR A 121 1.11 -8.42 1.15
C THR A 121 -0.40 -8.60 1.17
N VAL A 122 -0.84 -9.75 1.60
CA VAL A 122 -2.25 -10.10 1.80
C VAL A 122 -2.37 -10.90 3.09
N LEU A 123 -3.44 -10.65 3.84
CA LEU A 123 -3.75 -11.45 5.02
C LEU A 123 -4.05 -12.90 4.61
N ASP A 124 -3.49 -13.86 5.33
CA ASP A 124 -3.56 -15.29 4.98
C ASP A 124 -4.97 -15.87 4.97
N TRP A 125 -5.88 -15.27 5.75
CA TRP A 125 -7.28 -15.64 5.78
C TRP A 125 -8.11 -15.08 4.60
N ASN A 126 -7.57 -14.12 3.84
CA ASN A 126 -8.30 -13.44 2.75
C ASN A 126 -8.23 -14.24 1.44
N ALA A 127 -8.84 -15.41 1.45
CA ALA A 127 -8.82 -16.33 0.31
C ALA A 127 -9.39 -15.71 -0.98
N GLN A 128 -10.38 -14.81 -0.86
CA GLN A 128 -10.96 -14.13 -2.01
C GLN A 128 -9.95 -13.20 -2.69
N ALA A 129 -9.20 -12.42 -1.92
CA ALA A 129 -8.15 -11.54 -2.45
C ALA A 129 -6.99 -12.37 -3.03
N ILE A 130 -6.55 -13.42 -2.34
CA ILE A 130 -5.49 -14.32 -2.82
C ILE A 130 -5.87 -14.89 -4.20
N GLY A 131 -7.04 -15.48 -4.34
CA GLY A 131 -7.51 -16.02 -5.61
C GLY A 131 -7.61 -14.97 -6.72
N PHE A 132 -8.05 -13.77 -6.38
CA PHE A 132 -8.08 -12.63 -7.31
C PHE A 132 -6.67 -12.24 -7.79
N TYR A 133 -5.69 -12.17 -6.89
CA TYR A 133 -4.31 -11.84 -7.24
C TYR A 133 -3.65 -12.92 -8.09
N GLU A 134 -3.87 -14.20 -7.77
CA GLU A 134 -3.37 -15.33 -8.56
C GLU A 134 -3.92 -15.33 -9.99
N LEU A 135 -5.21 -14.98 -10.16
CA LEU A 135 -5.81 -14.81 -11.49
C LEU A 135 -5.17 -13.67 -12.32
N LEU A 136 -4.56 -12.69 -11.65
CA LEU A 136 -3.79 -11.63 -12.31
C LEU A 136 -2.33 -12.01 -12.58
N GLY A 137 -1.90 -13.22 -12.21
CA GLY A 137 -0.54 -13.72 -12.39
C GLY A 137 0.39 -13.49 -11.22
N ALA A 138 -0.12 -13.03 -10.06
CA ALA A 138 0.69 -12.93 -8.85
C ALA A 138 1.00 -14.32 -8.28
N GLN A 139 2.16 -14.42 -7.64
CA GLN A 139 2.58 -15.62 -6.91
C GLN A 139 2.62 -15.30 -5.41
N ILE A 140 1.99 -16.14 -4.61
CA ILE A 140 2.14 -16.09 -3.16
C ILE A 140 3.46 -16.75 -2.78
N LEU A 141 4.26 -16.10 -1.93
CA LEU A 141 5.55 -16.58 -1.47
C LEU A 141 5.47 -16.97 0.01
N PRO A 142 4.93 -18.16 0.35
CA PRO A 142 4.63 -18.54 1.73
C PRO A 142 5.89 -18.81 2.57
N GLU A 143 7.03 -19.07 1.94
CA GLU A 143 8.33 -19.26 2.59
C GLU A 143 8.91 -17.95 3.17
N TRP A 144 8.45 -16.79 2.71
CA TRP A 144 8.81 -15.49 3.24
C TRP A 144 7.79 -15.05 4.28
N ARG A 145 8.29 -14.55 5.40
CA ARG A 145 7.42 -14.04 6.48
C ARG A 145 7.81 -12.61 6.83
N ILE A 146 6.82 -11.77 7.06
CA ILE A 146 7.05 -10.42 7.55
C ILE A 146 7.60 -10.51 8.97
N THR A 147 8.76 -9.88 9.18
CA THR A 147 9.41 -9.76 10.49
C THR A 147 9.36 -8.30 10.90
N ARG A 148 8.80 -8.02 12.08
CA ARG A 148 8.52 -6.64 12.51
C ARG A 148 8.97 -6.43 13.96
N VAL A 149 9.61 -5.28 14.20
CA VAL A 149 9.92 -4.80 15.54
C VAL A 149 9.32 -3.40 15.68
N THR A 150 8.50 -3.18 16.70
CA THR A 150 7.79 -1.92 16.93
C THR A 150 7.78 -1.54 18.40
N GLY A 151 7.43 -0.28 18.70
CA GLY A 151 7.19 0.22 20.06
C GLY A 151 8.38 0.01 20.99
N ALA A 152 8.11 -0.49 22.19
CA ALA A 152 9.14 -0.71 23.21
C ALA A 152 10.23 -1.71 22.77
N ALA A 153 9.88 -2.72 21.97
CA ALA A 153 10.84 -3.68 21.45
C ALA A 153 11.83 -3.04 20.47
N LEU A 154 11.37 -2.09 19.65
CA LEU A 154 12.23 -1.31 18.76
C LEU A 154 13.20 -0.45 19.55
N ALA A 155 12.71 0.27 20.57
CA ALA A 155 13.54 1.08 21.45
C ALA A 155 14.58 0.24 22.18
N ALA A 156 14.19 -0.93 22.71
CA ALA A 156 15.08 -1.85 23.39
C ALA A 156 16.18 -2.41 22.45
N LEU A 157 15.82 -2.75 21.22
CA LEU A 157 16.80 -3.19 20.23
C LEU A 157 17.80 -2.08 19.89
N ALA A 158 17.33 -0.85 19.72
CA ALA A 158 18.17 0.32 19.42
C ALA A 158 19.15 0.68 20.56
N ALA A 159 18.81 0.35 21.80
CA ALA A 159 19.64 0.60 22.98
C ALA A 159 20.73 -0.47 23.22
N GLN A 160 20.73 -1.57 22.47
CA GLN A 160 21.74 -2.61 22.62
C GLN A 160 23.10 -2.14 22.11
N PRO A 161 24.22 -2.61 22.72
CA PRO A 161 25.55 -2.36 22.17
C PRO A 161 25.70 -3.03 20.79
N LEU A 162 26.46 -2.42 19.89
CA LEU A 162 26.69 -2.97 18.53
C LEU A 162 27.33 -4.37 18.55
N LEU A 163 28.17 -4.62 19.53
CA LEU A 163 28.76 -5.94 19.77
C LEU A 163 28.39 -6.41 21.18
N PRO A 164 28.06 -7.70 21.37
CA PRO A 164 27.84 -8.23 22.71
C PRO A 164 29.10 -8.02 23.55
N GLY A 165 28.93 -7.61 24.80
CA GLY A 165 30.04 -7.48 25.75
C GLY A 165 30.81 -8.82 25.81
N LYS A 166 32.14 -8.74 25.80
CA LYS A 166 32.95 -9.92 26.09
C LYS A 166 32.65 -10.29 27.54
N GLY A 167 31.94 -11.43 27.75
CA GLY A 167 31.75 -12.01 29.05
C GLY A 167 33.07 -12.47 29.71
#